data_e275dda2dad41f14abcd31d4f5787205
#
_entry.id   e275dda2dad41f14abcd31d4f5787205
#
_cell.length_a   1.000
_cell.length_b   1.000
_cell.length_c   1.000
_cell.angle_alpha   90.00
_cell.angle_beta   90.00
_cell.angle_gamma   90.00
#
_symmetry.space_group_name_H-M   'P 1'
#
loop_
_entity.id
_entity.type
_entity.pdbx_description
1 polymer ?
#
loop_
_entity_poly.entity_id
_entity_poly.type
_entity_poly.pdbx_seq_one_letter_code
_entity_poly.pdbx_strand_id
1 'polypeptide(L)'
;MAASEIPMAGYRSKLLTRAEVAEGTMAFHFEKSARFDFKPGQAADLTLSNPPETDAEGNTRTFSIASPPFENHLTFTTRMRDTAFKRSLKKVPLGTQVKINPPTGSFTLHKNSAKAAVFLAGGIGITPFLSIVRQADHDRLPHKLHLFYSNRRPEDAPFLDVLQMLEKTNPNFRLVCTMTEMSKSKKEWKGETGLINQEMLSGHLTNLQGPIYYIAGPPAMVAGLRKMLVAANVDEDDIRTEDFAGY
;
A
#
# COMPACT_ATOMS: atom_id res chain seq x y z
N MET A 1 -33.27 -1.09 -13.24
CA MET A 1 -32.03 -0.82 -12.48
C MET A 1 -31.24 0.17 -13.31
N ALA A 2 -31.20 1.45 -12.89
CA ALA A 2 -30.45 2.48 -13.60
C ALA A 2 -28.95 2.21 -13.44
N ALA A 3 -28.23 2.06 -14.55
CA ALA A 3 -26.78 2.03 -14.55
C ALA A 3 -26.29 3.36 -13.95
N SER A 4 -25.56 3.29 -12.85
CA SER A 4 -24.96 4.48 -12.23
C SER A 4 -23.88 4.99 -13.18
N GLU A 5 -24.15 6.08 -13.89
CA GLU A 5 -23.11 6.79 -14.64
C GLU A 5 -22.00 7.20 -13.68
N ILE A 6 -20.80 6.62 -13.88
CA ILE A 6 -19.59 7.06 -13.20
C ILE A 6 -19.33 8.49 -13.68
N PRO A 7 -19.26 9.50 -12.79
CA PRO A 7 -19.05 10.86 -13.25
C PRO A 7 -17.68 10.98 -13.94
N MET A 8 -17.65 11.26 -15.24
CA MET A 8 -16.42 11.53 -16.01
C MET A 8 -15.58 12.67 -15.40
N ALA A 9 -16.16 13.49 -14.53
CA ALA A 9 -15.52 14.61 -13.86
C ALA A 9 -14.79 14.30 -12.56
N GLY A 10 -14.81 13.02 -12.06
CA GLY A 10 -14.28 12.63 -10.75
C GLY A 10 -15.16 13.07 -9.56
N TYR A 11 -14.83 12.59 -8.38
CA TYR A 11 -15.56 12.85 -7.14
C TYR A 11 -15.00 14.07 -6.42
N ARG A 12 -15.87 14.99 -5.97
CA ARG A 12 -15.47 16.02 -5.01
C ARG A 12 -15.35 15.38 -3.64
N SER A 13 -14.27 15.67 -2.95
CA SER A 13 -13.98 15.19 -1.60
C SER A 13 -13.36 16.31 -0.76
N LYS A 14 -13.29 16.12 0.55
CA LYS A 14 -12.68 17.07 1.48
C LYS A 14 -11.59 16.38 2.29
N LEU A 15 -10.50 17.09 2.55
CA LEU A 15 -9.49 16.65 3.50
C LEU A 15 -10.08 16.70 4.92
N LEU A 16 -10.24 15.54 5.56
CA LEU A 16 -10.80 15.41 6.91
C LEU A 16 -9.72 15.55 7.98
N THR A 17 -8.67 14.75 7.86
CA THR A 17 -7.54 14.74 8.80
C THR A 17 -6.24 14.38 8.09
N ARG A 18 -5.13 14.61 8.77
CA ARG A 18 -3.81 14.10 8.37
C ARG A 18 -3.00 13.75 9.61
N ALA A 19 -2.16 12.74 9.50
CA ALA A 19 -1.30 12.28 10.57
C ALA A 19 0.05 11.80 10.04
N GLU A 20 1.11 11.96 10.81
CA GLU A 20 2.36 11.27 10.55
C GLU A 20 2.23 9.83 11.03
N VAL A 21 2.46 8.87 10.13
CA VAL A 21 2.29 7.42 10.39
C VAL A 21 3.62 6.67 10.46
N ALA A 22 4.70 7.32 10.08
CA ALA A 22 6.09 6.91 10.23
C ALA A 22 6.97 8.13 10.01
N GLU A 23 8.24 8.09 10.37
CA GLU A 23 9.17 9.20 10.19
C GLU A 23 9.18 9.69 8.72
N GLY A 24 8.78 10.95 8.50
CA GLY A 24 8.68 11.54 7.17
C GLY A 24 7.60 10.94 6.27
N THR A 25 6.60 10.24 6.82
CA THR A 25 5.50 9.63 6.06
C THR A 25 4.17 10.06 6.64
N MET A 26 3.30 10.62 5.80
CA MET A 26 1.99 11.12 6.22
C MET A 26 0.85 10.36 5.55
N ALA A 27 -0.18 10.10 6.33
CA ALA A 27 -1.50 9.68 5.86
C ALA A 27 -2.43 10.88 5.81
N PHE A 28 -3.23 10.96 4.76
CA PHE A 28 -4.24 11.97 4.52
C PHE A 28 -5.58 11.27 4.35
N HIS A 29 -6.56 11.64 5.17
CA HIS A 29 -7.89 11.05 5.17
C HIS A 29 -8.87 12.00 4.50
N PHE A 30 -9.58 11.48 3.52
CA PHE A 30 -10.54 12.24 2.73
C PHE A 30 -11.95 11.66 2.87
N GLU A 31 -12.95 12.52 2.74
CA GLU A 31 -14.34 12.12 2.69
C GLU A 31 -14.57 11.11 1.54
N LYS A 32 -15.19 9.97 1.83
CA LYS A 32 -15.56 8.99 0.82
C LYS A 32 -17.01 9.23 0.38
N SER A 33 -17.21 9.56 -0.90
CA SER A 33 -18.55 9.60 -1.49
C SER A 33 -19.21 8.21 -1.40
N ALA A 34 -20.51 8.15 -1.09
CA ALA A 34 -21.28 6.91 -1.10
C ALA A 34 -21.28 6.19 -2.48
N ARG A 35 -20.97 6.93 -3.56
CA ARG A 35 -20.84 6.39 -4.92
C ARG A 35 -19.42 5.98 -5.28
N PHE A 36 -18.43 6.19 -4.39
CA PHE A 36 -17.05 5.81 -4.63
C PHE A 36 -16.85 4.35 -4.24
N ASP A 37 -17.03 3.47 -5.23
CA ASP A 37 -16.80 2.04 -5.07
C ASP A 37 -15.43 1.66 -5.62
N PHE A 38 -14.68 0.83 -4.89
CA PHE A 38 -13.36 0.37 -5.30
C PHE A 38 -13.03 -1.01 -4.70
N LYS A 39 -12.09 -1.69 -5.31
CA LYS A 39 -11.53 -2.95 -4.81
C LYS A 39 -10.25 -2.68 -4.02
N PRO A 40 -10.02 -3.40 -2.90
CA PRO A 40 -8.76 -3.28 -2.15
C PRO A 40 -7.55 -3.47 -3.06
N GLY A 41 -6.57 -2.58 -2.93
CA GLY A 41 -5.36 -2.58 -3.76
C GLY A 41 -5.42 -1.68 -5.00
N GLN A 42 -6.58 -1.10 -5.33
CA GLN A 42 -6.70 -0.10 -6.40
C GLN A 42 -6.10 1.26 -5.99
N ALA A 43 -5.80 2.06 -7.00
CA ALA A 43 -5.29 3.43 -6.87
C ALA A 43 -6.33 4.44 -7.40
N ALA A 44 -6.15 5.71 -7.04
CA ALA A 44 -6.91 6.82 -7.60
C ALA A 44 -6.03 8.07 -7.73
N ASP A 45 -6.39 8.94 -8.68
CA ASP A 45 -5.74 10.23 -8.82
C ASP A 45 -6.34 11.24 -7.86
N LEU A 46 -5.49 11.86 -7.06
CA LEU A 46 -5.80 12.98 -6.19
C LEU A 46 -5.34 14.27 -6.84
N THR A 47 -6.28 15.18 -7.09
CA THR A 47 -6.02 16.52 -7.63
C THR A 47 -6.30 17.59 -6.59
N LEU A 48 -5.30 18.43 -6.30
CA LEU A 48 -5.45 19.60 -5.46
C LEU A 48 -6.07 20.76 -6.28
N SER A 49 -7.21 21.27 -5.81
CA SER A 49 -7.84 22.44 -6.42
C SER A 49 -7.13 23.71 -5.92
N ASN A 50 -6.58 24.51 -6.85
CA ASN A 50 -5.87 25.75 -6.55
C ASN A 50 -4.81 25.63 -5.43
N PRO A 51 -3.82 24.71 -5.57
CA PRO A 51 -2.78 24.57 -4.56
C PRO A 51 -1.94 25.86 -4.46
N PRO A 52 -1.36 26.17 -3.27
CA PRO A 52 -0.52 27.34 -3.08
C PRO A 52 0.74 27.36 -3.97
N GLU A 53 1.19 26.20 -4.42
CA GLU A 53 2.33 26.04 -5.34
C GLU A 53 2.13 24.82 -6.24
N THR A 54 2.65 24.91 -7.47
CA THR A 54 2.68 23.80 -8.45
C THR A 54 4.06 23.69 -9.07
N ASP A 55 4.33 22.56 -9.72
CA ASP A 55 5.54 22.31 -10.51
C ASP A 55 5.16 21.80 -11.92
N ALA A 56 6.15 21.43 -12.72
CA ALA A 56 5.94 20.93 -14.08
C ALA A 56 5.11 19.64 -14.14
N GLU A 57 5.04 18.87 -13.03
CA GLU A 57 4.20 17.68 -12.93
C GLU A 57 2.73 18.02 -12.60
N GLY A 58 2.40 19.29 -12.34
CA GLY A 58 1.07 19.78 -12.07
C GLY A 58 0.55 19.42 -10.66
N ASN A 59 -0.78 19.44 -10.51
CA ASN A 59 -1.48 19.33 -9.24
C ASN A 59 -2.21 17.99 -9.03
N THR A 60 -1.90 16.96 -9.81
CA THR A 60 -2.50 15.62 -9.72
C THR A 60 -1.43 14.57 -9.48
N ARG A 61 -1.69 13.65 -8.55
CA ARG A 61 -0.82 12.46 -8.32
C ARG A 61 -1.69 11.24 -8.08
N THR A 62 -1.23 10.11 -8.60
CA THR A 62 -1.81 8.81 -8.36
C THR A 62 -1.30 8.23 -7.05
N PHE A 63 -2.20 7.69 -6.24
CA PHE A 63 -1.89 7.01 -5.00
C PHE A 63 -2.71 5.73 -4.87
N SER A 64 -2.10 4.66 -4.38
CA SER A 64 -2.85 3.50 -3.92
C SER A 64 -3.77 3.91 -2.76
N ILE A 65 -5.00 3.41 -2.76
CA ILE A 65 -5.97 3.65 -1.69
C ILE A 65 -5.60 2.73 -0.51
N ALA A 66 -5.05 3.32 0.55
CA ALA A 66 -4.58 2.57 1.73
C ALA A 66 -5.71 2.13 2.67
N SER A 67 -6.84 2.86 2.70
CA SER A 67 -8.04 2.43 3.42
C SER A 67 -8.73 1.26 2.72
N PRO A 68 -9.32 0.30 3.46
CA PRO A 68 -10.18 -0.71 2.85
C PRO A 68 -11.55 -0.14 2.49
N PRO A 69 -12.29 -0.77 1.54
CA PRO A 69 -13.64 -0.34 1.13
C PRO A 69 -14.67 -0.20 2.26
N PHE A 70 -14.59 -0.98 3.33
CA PHE A 70 -15.57 -0.88 4.43
C PHE A 70 -15.44 0.41 5.26
N GLU A 71 -14.31 1.14 5.16
CA GLU A 71 -14.13 2.41 5.86
C GLU A 71 -14.91 3.54 5.19
N ASN A 72 -15.37 4.50 6.00
CA ASN A 72 -16.16 5.66 5.55
C ASN A 72 -15.30 6.82 5.04
N HIS A 73 -14.00 6.61 4.87
CA HIS A 73 -13.06 7.59 4.34
C HIS A 73 -12.06 6.93 3.38
N LEU A 74 -11.43 7.76 2.55
CA LEU A 74 -10.32 7.36 1.70
C LEU A 74 -9.02 7.80 2.35
N THR A 75 -8.06 6.88 2.47
CA THR A 75 -6.73 7.19 2.98
C THR A 75 -5.71 7.10 1.85
N PHE A 76 -5.00 8.19 1.62
CA PHE A 76 -3.81 8.21 0.79
C PHE A 76 -2.58 8.47 1.67
N THR A 77 -1.54 7.69 1.47
CA THR A 77 -0.33 7.79 2.30
C THR A 77 0.88 7.98 1.40
N THR A 78 1.76 8.89 1.77
CA THR A 78 2.94 9.20 0.99
C THR A 78 4.13 9.55 1.87
N ARG A 79 5.33 9.16 1.41
CA ARG A 79 6.57 9.67 1.98
C ARG A 79 6.73 11.14 1.58
N MET A 80 6.95 12.01 2.58
CA MET A 80 7.03 13.45 2.39
C MET A 80 8.39 13.83 1.82
N ARG A 81 8.45 13.96 0.48
CA ARG A 81 9.59 14.54 -0.25
C ARG A 81 9.32 15.98 -0.59
N ASP A 82 10.38 16.71 -0.90
CA ASP A 82 10.30 18.13 -1.24
C ASP A 82 9.84 18.35 -2.68
N THR A 83 8.54 18.14 -2.94
CA THR A 83 7.85 18.47 -4.20
C THR A 83 6.73 19.46 -3.92
N ALA A 84 6.39 20.30 -4.89
CA ALA A 84 5.34 21.32 -4.76
C ALA A 84 3.99 20.69 -4.34
N PHE A 85 3.62 19.56 -4.94
CA PHE A 85 2.40 18.84 -4.60
C PHE A 85 2.38 18.39 -3.12
N LYS A 86 3.45 17.76 -2.63
CA LYS A 86 3.50 17.23 -1.26
C LYS A 86 3.57 18.36 -0.22
N ARG A 87 4.30 19.45 -0.51
CA ARG A 87 4.29 20.65 0.34
C ARG A 87 2.91 21.27 0.42
N SER A 88 2.22 21.41 -0.72
CA SER A 88 0.84 21.92 -0.80
C SER A 88 -0.12 21.01 -0.02
N LEU A 89 -0.10 19.70 -0.26
CA LEU A 89 -0.96 18.74 0.43
C LEU A 89 -0.76 18.76 1.96
N LYS A 90 0.47 18.98 2.42
CA LYS A 90 0.77 19.12 3.85
C LYS A 90 0.20 20.41 4.44
N LYS A 91 0.14 21.50 3.66
CA LYS A 91 -0.20 22.85 4.16
C LYS A 91 -1.68 23.22 4.02
N VAL A 92 -2.40 22.63 3.05
CA VAL A 92 -3.81 22.98 2.82
C VAL A 92 -4.66 22.79 4.09
N PRO A 93 -5.58 23.70 4.41
CA PRO A 93 -6.46 23.59 5.59
C PRO A 93 -7.30 22.31 5.57
N LEU A 94 -7.64 21.80 6.74
CA LEU A 94 -8.67 20.76 6.84
C LEU A 94 -10.00 21.32 6.28
N GLY A 95 -10.79 20.45 5.63
CA GLY A 95 -11.99 20.86 4.89
C GLY A 95 -11.72 21.34 3.46
N THR A 96 -10.43 21.49 3.04
CA THR A 96 -10.10 21.84 1.66
C THR A 96 -10.68 20.83 0.69
N GLN A 97 -11.37 21.34 -0.34
CA GLN A 97 -11.92 20.52 -1.41
C GLN A 97 -10.81 20.04 -2.35
N VAL A 98 -10.88 18.76 -2.69
CA VAL A 98 -10.03 18.08 -3.65
C VAL A 98 -10.90 17.34 -4.66
N LYS A 99 -10.30 16.92 -5.77
CA LYS A 99 -10.93 16.01 -6.72
C LYS A 99 -10.22 14.66 -6.63
N ILE A 100 -10.99 13.58 -6.56
CA ILE A 100 -10.50 12.21 -6.61
C ILE A 100 -11.14 11.55 -7.83
N ASN A 101 -10.32 11.08 -8.76
CA ASN A 101 -10.82 10.38 -9.95
C ASN A 101 -11.33 8.98 -9.59
N PRO A 102 -12.16 8.36 -10.43
CA PRO A 102 -12.56 6.97 -10.24
C PRO A 102 -11.36 6.05 -10.02
N PRO A 103 -11.51 4.99 -9.20
CA PRO A 103 -10.42 4.08 -8.90
C PRO A 103 -9.98 3.30 -10.15
N THR A 104 -8.69 3.05 -10.23
CA THR A 104 -8.05 2.32 -11.34
C THR A 104 -7.12 1.24 -10.83
N GLY A 105 -6.64 0.38 -11.73
CA GLY A 105 -5.68 -0.67 -11.43
C GLY A 105 -6.31 -2.04 -11.19
N SER A 106 -5.50 -3.07 -11.44
CA SER A 106 -5.85 -4.49 -11.29
C SER A 106 -5.08 -5.20 -10.18
N PHE A 107 -4.32 -4.46 -9.38
CA PHE A 107 -3.48 -4.99 -8.30
C PHE A 107 -4.33 -5.37 -7.09
N THR A 108 -5.23 -6.34 -7.29
CA THR A 108 -6.23 -6.78 -6.30
C THR A 108 -6.02 -8.25 -5.92
N LEU A 109 -6.50 -8.65 -4.74
CA LEU A 109 -6.41 -10.05 -4.30
C LEU A 109 -7.09 -10.98 -5.31
N HIS A 110 -6.43 -12.08 -5.63
CA HIS A 110 -7.00 -13.12 -6.51
C HIS A 110 -8.19 -13.82 -5.85
N LYS A 111 -9.04 -14.45 -6.66
CA LYS A 111 -10.27 -15.11 -6.17
C LYS A 111 -10.04 -16.54 -5.65
N ASN A 112 -8.97 -17.20 -6.08
CA ASN A 112 -8.70 -18.60 -5.72
C ASN A 112 -8.09 -18.70 -4.33
N SER A 113 -8.90 -18.93 -3.30
CA SER A 113 -8.45 -19.05 -1.91
C SER A 113 -7.63 -20.33 -1.61
N ALA A 114 -7.57 -21.28 -2.55
CA ALA A 114 -6.68 -22.45 -2.41
C ALA A 114 -5.20 -22.09 -2.64
N LYS A 115 -4.91 -21.00 -3.35
CA LYS A 115 -3.56 -20.44 -3.47
C LYS A 115 -3.35 -19.39 -2.37
N ALA A 116 -2.22 -19.45 -1.67
CA ALA A 116 -1.83 -18.39 -0.74
C ALA A 116 -1.49 -17.09 -1.51
N ALA A 117 -1.70 -15.94 -0.89
CA ALA A 117 -1.19 -14.67 -1.38
C ALA A 117 0.06 -14.28 -0.59
N VAL A 118 1.16 -14.02 -1.29
CA VAL A 118 2.41 -13.54 -0.72
C VAL A 118 2.67 -12.12 -1.17
N PHE A 119 2.63 -11.19 -0.22
CA PHE A 119 2.86 -9.76 -0.43
C PHE A 119 4.29 -9.41 -0.06
N LEU A 120 5.03 -8.79 -0.98
CA LEU A 120 6.40 -8.32 -0.79
C LEU A 120 6.39 -6.79 -0.86
N ALA A 121 6.42 -6.13 0.30
CA ALA A 121 6.28 -4.70 0.43
C ALA A 121 7.60 -4.01 0.75
N GLY A 122 7.91 -2.91 0.07
CA GLY A 122 9.01 -2.01 0.41
C GLY A 122 8.51 -0.61 0.80
N GLY A 123 8.75 -0.19 2.05
CA GLY A 123 8.39 1.15 2.52
C GLY A 123 6.92 1.50 2.27
N ILE A 124 6.67 2.57 1.50
CA ILE A 124 5.29 3.02 1.18
C ILE A 124 4.54 2.05 0.25
N GLY A 125 5.20 1.08 -0.37
CA GLY A 125 4.55 -0.03 -1.11
C GLY A 125 3.63 -0.89 -0.26
N ILE A 126 3.59 -0.66 1.04
CA ILE A 126 2.61 -1.27 1.95
C ILE A 126 1.16 -0.82 1.66
N THR A 127 0.94 0.34 1.05
CA THR A 127 -0.40 0.96 0.94
C THR A 127 -1.45 0.09 0.25
N PRO A 128 -1.23 -0.53 -0.92
CA PRO A 128 -2.21 -1.43 -1.50
C PRO A 128 -2.45 -2.67 -0.64
N PHE A 129 -1.41 -3.20 -0.03
CA PHE A 129 -1.51 -4.41 0.81
C PHE A 129 -2.26 -4.13 2.10
N LEU A 130 -2.08 -2.96 2.73
CA LEU A 130 -2.85 -2.56 3.91
C LEU A 130 -4.35 -2.61 3.63
N SER A 131 -4.78 -2.05 2.49
CA SER A 131 -6.19 -2.12 2.05
C SER A 131 -6.66 -3.56 1.85
N ILE A 132 -5.85 -4.39 1.17
CA ILE A 132 -6.18 -5.79 0.89
C ILE A 132 -6.29 -6.62 2.16
N VAL A 133 -5.29 -6.59 3.05
CA VAL A 133 -5.27 -7.46 4.24
C VAL A 133 -6.35 -7.07 5.23
N ARG A 134 -6.63 -5.77 5.39
CA ARG A 134 -7.68 -5.29 6.28
C ARG A 134 -9.08 -5.60 5.75
N GLN A 135 -9.31 -5.51 4.43
CA GLN A 135 -10.59 -5.92 3.84
C GLN A 135 -10.77 -7.43 3.94
N ALA A 136 -9.72 -8.22 3.66
CA ALA A 136 -9.77 -9.66 3.76
C ALA A 136 -10.10 -10.14 5.19
N ASP A 137 -9.56 -9.46 6.21
CA ASP A 137 -9.88 -9.71 7.62
C ASP A 137 -11.35 -9.37 7.94
N HIS A 138 -11.80 -8.18 7.55
CA HIS A 138 -13.19 -7.74 7.73
C HIS A 138 -14.19 -8.72 7.12
N ASP A 139 -13.91 -9.19 5.90
CA ASP A 139 -14.78 -10.12 5.16
C ASP A 139 -14.56 -11.59 5.58
N ARG A 140 -13.61 -11.84 6.49
CA ARG A 140 -13.21 -13.20 6.95
C ARG A 140 -12.88 -14.13 5.80
N LEU A 141 -12.11 -13.62 4.82
CA LEU A 141 -11.73 -14.40 3.66
C LEU A 141 -10.84 -15.60 4.06
N PRO A 142 -11.03 -16.78 3.43
CA PRO A 142 -10.27 -17.98 3.78
C PRO A 142 -8.84 -18.01 3.23
N HIS A 143 -8.41 -16.98 2.50
CA HIS A 143 -7.06 -16.88 1.93
C HIS A 143 -5.98 -16.92 3.01
N LYS A 144 -4.92 -17.68 2.79
CA LYS A 144 -3.67 -17.55 3.54
C LYS A 144 -2.89 -16.36 3.01
N LEU A 145 -2.65 -15.37 3.86
CA LEU A 145 -2.01 -14.11 3.52
C LEU A 145 -0.66 -14.02 4.23
N HIS A 146 0.43 -13.89 3.48
CA HIS A 146 1.77 -13.70 4.02
C HIS A 146 2.29 -12.34 3.56
N LEU A 147 2.67 -11.47 4.48
CA LEU A 147 3.22 -10.15 4.19
C LEU A 147 4.68 -10.09 4.66
N PHE A 148 5.59 -9.97 3.69
CA PHE A 148 6.99 -9.63 3.94
C PHE A 148 7.15 -8.14 3.74
N TYR A 149 7.48 -7.42 4.83
CA TYR A 149 7.50 -5.98 4.86
C TYR A 149 8.89 -5.44 5.18
N SER A 150 9.56 -4.89 4.16
CA SER A 150 10.91 -4.36 4.27
C SER A 150 10.90 -2.83 4.46
N ASN A 151 11.63 -2.38 5.45
CA ASN A 151 11.91 -0.97 5.71
C ASN A 151 13.37 -0.79 6.08
N ARG A 152 13.85 0.47 6.16
CA ARG A 152 15.20 0.74 6.65
C ARG A 152 15.27 0.51 8.16
N ARG A 153 14.34 1.12 8.89
CA ARG A 153 14.25 1.09 10.36
C ARG A 153 12.79 0.93 10.77
N PRO A 154 12.49 0.49 12.00
CA PRO A 154 11.12 0.45 12.52
C PRO A 154 10.43 1.83 12.49
N GLU A 155 11.17 2.93 12.67
CA GLU A 155 10.68 4.29 12.60
C GLU A 155 10.18 4.69 11.21
N ASP A 156 10.71 4.02 10.16
CA ASP A 156 10.35 4.26 8.76
C ASP A 156 9.18 3.41 8.27
N ALA A 157 8.62 2.54 9.12
CA ALA A 157 7.61 1.53 8.76
C ALA A 157 6.19 2.02 9.08
N PRO A 158 5.44 2.64 8.12
CA PRO A 158 4.07 3.05 8.37
C PRO A 158 3.16 1.84 8.64
N PHE A 159 2.20 2.04 9.55
CA PHE A 159 1.16 1.05 9.90
C PHE A 159 1.69 -0.26 10.53
N LEU A 160 2.94 -0.29 11.01
CA LEU A 160 3.52 -1.48 11.60
C LEU A 160 2.67 -2.02 12.76
N ASP A 161 2.23 -1.14 13.67
CA ASP A 161 1.40 -1.53 14.83
C ASP A 161 0.05 -2.13 14.40
N VAL A 162 -0.57 -1.56 13.34
CA VAL A 162 -1.83 -2.07 12.78
C VAL A 162 -1.65 -3.48 12.22
N LEU A 163 -0.56 -3.70 11.47
CA LEU A 163 -0.25 -5.01 10.88
C LEU A 163 0.08 -6.05 11.94
N GLN A 164 0.82 -5.68 12.98
CA GLN A 164 1.12 -6.56 14.13
C GLN A 164 -0.14 -6.93 14.93
N MET A 165 -1.08 -5.98 15.07
CA MET A 165 -2.36 -6.27 15.71
C MET A 165 -3.19 -7.24 14.85
N LEU A 166 -3.23 -7.02 13.54
CA LEU A 166 -3.92 -7.91 12.60
C LEU A 166 -3.37 -9.34 12.65
N GLU A 167 -2.05 -9.52 12.73
CA GLU A 167 -1.42 -10.84 12.86
C GLU A 167 -1.88 -11.57 14.13
N LYS A 168 -2.04 -10.85 15.25
CA LYS A 168 -2.50 -11.47 16.51
C LYS A 168 -3.95 -11.92 16.45
N THR A 169 -4.78 -11.27 15.65
CA THR A 169 -6.23 -11.50 15.61
C THR A 169 -6.68 -12.38 14.44
N ASN A 170 -5.94 -12.39 13.33
CA ASN A 170 -6.28 -13.15 12.14
C ASN A 170 -5.37 -14.38 11.95
N PRO A 171 -5.89 -15.61 12.16
CA PRO A 171 -5.09 -16.83 12.03
C PRO A 171 -4.63 -17.13 10.59
N ASN A 172 -5.21 -16.45 9.60
CA ASN A 172 -4.86 -16.59 8.19
C ASN A 172 -3.83 -15.55 7.72
N PHE A 173 -3.43 -14.60 8.56
CA PHE A 173 -2.45 -13.58 8.24
C PHE A 173 -1.13 -13.83 8.97
N ARG A 174 -0.01 -13.70 8.25
CA ARG A 174 1.35 -13.79 8.79
C ARG A 174 2.14 -12.57 8.34
N LEU A 175 2.85 -11.94 9.27
CA LEU A 175 3.67 -10.77 9.07
C LEU A 175 5.14 -11.08 9.34
N VAL A 176 5.98 -10.89 8.33
CA VAL A 176 7.44 -10.98 8.44
C VAL A 176 8.01 -9.60 8.13
N CYS A 177 8.50 -8.90 9.14
CA CYS A 177 9.10 -7.59 8.96
C CYS A 177 10.63 -7.70 8.97
N THR A 178 11.29 -7.05 8.01
CA THR A 178 12.75 -6.98 7.92
C THR A 178 13.25 -5.55 7.85
N MET A 179 14.35 -5.27 8.56
CA MET A 179 14.96 -3.95 8.61
C MET A 179 16.36 -3.97 8.01
N THR A 180 16.64 -3.03 7.10
CA THR A 180 17.89 -3.02 6.31
C THR A 180 18.98 -2.10 6.86
N GLU A 181 18.64 -1.16 7.75
CA GLU A 181 19.58 -0.14 8.29
C GLU A 181 19.45 0.02 9.81
N MET A 182 19.46 -1.08 10.55
CA MET A 182 19.28 -1.07 12.02
C MET A 182 20.35 -0.27 12.77
N SER A 183 21.56 -0.15 12.21
CA SER A 183 22.64 0.70 12.82
C SER A 183 22.24 2.18 12.95
N LYS A 184 21.22 2.63 12.21
CA LYS A 184 20.68 4.00 12.27
C LYS A 184 19.39 4.11 13.10
N SER A 185 18.88 2.99 13.65
CA SER A 185 17.65 2.98 14.44
C SER A 185 17.94 3.37 15.90
N LYS A 186 16.95 4.04 16.51
CA LYS A 186 16.90 4.32 17.94
C LYS A 186 16.05 3.28 18.70
N LYS A 187 15.38 2.37 17.97
CA LYS A 187 14.52 1.33 18.53
C LYS A 187 15.21 -0.02 18.49
N GLU A 188 14.96 -0.86 19.49
CA GLU A 188 15.33 -2.28 19.41
C GLU A 188 14.48 -3.00 18.36
N TRP A 189 15.08 -3.98 17.72
CA TRP A 189 14.41 -4.81 16.72
C TRP A 189 14.69 -6.29 16.96
N LYS A 190 13.63 -7.10 16.99
CA LYS A 190 13.71 -8.55 17.22
C LYS A 190 13.25 -9.38 16.00
N GLY A 191 12.87 -8.70 14.91
CA GLY A 191 12.49 -9.37 13.65
C GLY A 191 13.68 -9.59 12.74
N GLU A 192 13.37 -9.94 11.48
CA GLU A 192 14.37 -10.16 10.44
C GLU A 192 15.18 -8.90 10.13
N THR A 193 16.39 -9.10 9.61
CA THR A 193 17.27 -8.02 9.13
C THR A 193 17.79 -8.31 7.73
N GLY A 194 18.11 -7.25 6.99
CA GLY A 194 18.56 -7.36 5.61
C GLY A 194 17.43 -7.29 4.57
N LEU A 195 17.78 -7.56 3.33
CA LEU A 195 16.84 -7.55 2.20
C LEU A 195 15.98 -8.82 2.19
N ILE A 196 14.74 -8.71 1.72
CA ILE A 196 13.94 -9.87 1.37
C ILE A 196 14.70 -10.67 0.30
N ASN A 197 14.92 -11.94 0.56
CA ASN A 197 15.63 -12.87 -0.32
C ASN A 197 14.96 -14.24 -0.32
N GLN A 198 15.45 -15.15 -1.15
CA GLN A 198 14.89 -16.49 -1.28
C GLN A 198 14.96 -17.29 0.02
N GLU A 199 16.05 -17.17 0.79
CA GLU A 199 16.23 -17.86 2.06
C GLU A 199 15.18 -17.44 3.09
N MET A 200 14.96 -16.12 3.22
CA MET A 200 13.90 -15.57 4.09
C MET A 200 12.52 -16.09 3.67
N LEU A 201 12.20 -16.08 2.37
CA LEU A 201 10.92 -16.61 1.90
C LEU A 201 10.78 -18.12 2.22
N SER A 202 11.81 -18.92 1.97
CA SER A 202 11.80 -20.36 2.22
C SER A 202 11.74 -20.71 3.71
N GLY A 203 12.21 -19.83 4.59
CA GLY A 203 12.09 -19.98 6.05
C GLY A 203 10.64 -19.81 6.56
N HIS A 204 9.80 -19.10 5.81
CA HIS A 204 8.43 -18.79 6.22
C HIS A 204 7.34 -19.41 5.33
N LEU A 205 7.68 -19.91 4.15
CA LEU A 205 6.75 -20.52 3.19
C LEU A 205 7.08 -22.01 2.99
N THR A 206 6.07 -22.85 2.90
CA THR A 206 6.24 -24.29 2.70
C THR A 206 6.87 -24.61 1.33
N ASN A 207 6.49 -23.85 0.30
CA ASN A 207 7.12 -23.87 -1.02
C ASN A 207 6.99 -22.50 -1.69
N LEU A 208 7.78 -22.24 -2.72
CA LEU A 208 7.77 -20.98 -3.44
C LEU A 208 6.88 -21.01 -4.70
N GLN A 209 6.55 -22.17 -5.26
CA GLN A 209 5.84 -22.31 -6.54
C GLN A 209 4.31 -22.34 -6.41
N GLY A 210 3.75 -22.43 -5.20
CA GLY A 210 2.30 -22.54 -4.97
C GLY A 210 1.56 -21.21 -4.86
N PRO A 211 2.14 -20.20 -4.19
CA PRO A 211 1.48 -18.92 -3.95
C PRO A 211 1.37 -18.02 -5.19
N ILE A 212 0.46 -17.03 -5.10
CA ILE A 212 0.49 -15.85 -6.00
C ILE A 212 1.22 -14.72 -5.26
N TYR A 213 2.23 -14.16 -5.92
CA TYR A 213 3.07 -13.10 -5.39
C TYR A 213 2.59 -11.72 -5.85
N TYR A 214 2.67 -10.77 -4.94
CA TYR A 214 2.39 -9.37 -5.17
C TYR A 214 3.58 -8.57 -4.66
N ILE A 215 4.20 -7.79 -5.52
CA ILE A 215 5.41 -7.02 -5.17
C ILE A 215 5.09 -5.54 -5.34
N ALA A 216 5.24 -4.74 -4.28
CA ALA A 216 5.04 -3.30 -4.34
C ALA A 216 6.12 -2.54 -3.57
N GLY A 217 6.73 -1.55 -4.21
CA GLY A 217 7.79 -0.76 -3.59
C GLY A 217 8.68 -0.02 -4.58
N PRO A 218 9.92 0.31 -4.20
CA PRO A 218 10.89 0.95 -5.09
C PRO A 218 11.16 0.11 -6.35
N PRO A 219 11.29 0.73 -7.54
CA PRO A 219 11.49 0.00 -8.80
C PRO A 219 12.62 -1.04 -8.76
N ALA A 220 13.76 -0.69 -8.17
CA ALA A 220 14.89 -1.62 -8.05
C ALA A 220 14.58 -2.85 -7.17
N MET A 221 13.80 -2.68 -6.10
CA MET A 221 13.33 -3.79 -5.26
C MET A 221 12.35 -4.68 -6.02
N VAL A 222 11.37 -4.09 -6.71
CA VAL A 222 10.38 -4.82 -7.50
C VAL A 222 11.06 -5.66 -8.58
N ALA A 223 11.98 -5.08 -9.35
CA ALA A 223 12.73 -5.78 -10.38
C ALA A 223 13.61 -6.91 -9.81
N GLY A 224 14.29 -6.64 -8.68
CA GLY A 224 15.15 -7.64 -8.01
C GLY A 224 14.36 -8.82 -7.47
N LEU A 225 13.23 -8.58 -6.79
CA LEU A 225 12.38 -9.64 -6.24
C LEU A 225 11.70 -10.45 -7.35
N ARG A 226 11.22 -9.79 -8.42
CA ARG A 226 10.67 -10.51 -9.58
C ARG A 226 11.71 -11.45 -10.19
N LYS A 227 12.93 -10.95 -10.44
CA LYS A 227 14.03 -11.77 -10.97
C LYS A 227 14.36 -12.95 -10.06
N MET A 228 14.40 -12.75 -8.74
CA MET A 228 14.65 -13.81 -7.74
C MET A 228 13.55 -14.88 -7.78
N LEU A 229 12.27 -14.51 -7.84
CA LEU A 229 11.16 -15.45 -7.90
C LEU A 229 11.18 -16.28 -9.18
N VAL A 230 11.43 -15.66 -10.34
CA VAL A 230 11.57 -16.38 -11.61
C VAL A 230 12.74 -17.37 -11.56
N ALA A 231 13.89 -16.96 -10.99
CA ALA A 231 15.05 -17.84 -10.80
C ALA A 231 14.76 -19.01 -9.82
N ALA A 232 13.79 -18.85 -8.90
CA ALA A 232 13.28 -19.88 -8.01
C ALA A 232 12.16 -20.73 -8.64
N ASN A 233 11.96 -20.65 -9.97
CA ASN A 233 10.94 -21.36 -10.76
C ASN A 233 9.49 -21.02 -10.36
N VAL A 234 9.23 -19.79 -9.90
CA VAL A 234 7.88 -19.27 -9.77
C VAL A 234 7.38 -18.87 -11.16
N ASP A 235 6.15 -19.28 -11.52
CA ASP A 235 5.53 -18.93 -12.79
C ASP A 235 5.35 -17.38 -12.86
N GLU A 236 5.71 -16.78 -13.98
CA GLU A 236 5.59 -15.35 -14.18
C GLU A 236 4.13 -14.85 -14.10
N ASP A 237 3.16 -15.68 -14.48
CA ASP A 237 1.72 -15.39 -14.36
C ASP A 237 1.24 -15.34 -12.91
N ASP A 238 1.96 -15.97 -11.98
CA ASP A 238 1.72 -15.90 -10.54
C ASP A 238 2.47 -14.72 -9.87
N ILE A 239 3.14 -13.83 -10.64
CA ILE A 239 3.87 -12.66 -10.11
C ILE A 239 3.22 -11.36 -10.61
N ARG A 240 2.65 -10.60 -9.68
CA ARG A 240 2.04 -9.28 -9.92
C ARG A 240 2.92 -8.19 -9.32
N THR A 241 3.13 -7.12 -10.07
CA THR A 241 4.03 -6.05 -9.62
C THR A 241 3.40 -4.67 -9.74
N GLU A 242 3.74 -3.79 -8.80
CA GLU A 242 3.45 -2.36 -8.85
C GLU A 242 4.66 -1.61 -8.30
N ASP A 243 5.29 -0.80 -9.12
CA ASP A 243 6.42 0.01 -8.71
C ASP A 243 6.03 1.47 -8.50
N PHE A 244 6.59 2.06 -7.44
CA PHE A 244 6.33 3.44 -7.06
C PHE A 244 7.54 4.29 -7.42
N ALA A 245 7.41 5.12 -8.46
CA ALA A 245 8.42 6.11 -8.79
C ALA A 245 8.48 7.22 -7.71
N GLY A 246 9.66 7.80 -7.50
CA GLY A 246 9.79 8.95 -6.58
C GLY A 246 10.11 8.59 -5.13
N TYR A 247 10.80 7.48 -4.91
CA TYR A 247 11.42 7.12 -3.61
C TYR A 247 12.68 7.90 -3.33
#